data_40cd70388f6d6518ec7e45361edc3191
#
_entry.id   40cd70388f6d6518ec7e45361edc3191
#
_cell.length_a   1.000
_cell.length_b   1.000
_cell.length_c   1.000
_cell.angle_alpha   90.00
_cell.angle_beta   90.00
_cell.angle_gamma   90.00
#
_symmetry.space_group_name_H-M   'P 1'
#
loop_
_entity.id
_entity.type
_entity.pdbx_description
1 polymer ?
#
loop_
_entity_poly.entity_id
_entity_poly.type
_entity_poly.pdbx_seq_one_letter_code
_entity_poly.pdbx_strand_id
1 'polypeptide(L)'
;MSDALLEVKGLNGYYGSAHVLQDVSFEVGDEPLAIIGRNGMGKSTLCHALLGLLGSATGSVRFLEREMMGQPPHRIASAGLGFVPQGRRLFPSLTVDEHLRLVAGRRNGKRWTPQRVYELFPRLADRKGIGGAQLSGGEQQMLAIARALLTNPRLLIMDEPSEGLAPTVVEDLIATVRGLADEGTSLLLVEQNLGVATSLADRQLVMVAGRIAAETTAAELEADPEAQQRYLGVVATEG
;
A
#
# COMPACT_ATOMS: atom_id res chain seq x y z
N MET A 1 -17.75 -14.53 -13.61
CA MET A 1 -16.29 -14.36 -13.80
C MET A 1 -15.91 -13.34 -12.75
N SER A 2 -14.88 -13.59 -11.98
CA SER A 2 -14.45 -12.66 -10.91
C SER A 2 -13.96 -11.36 -11.57
N ASP A 3 -14.53 -10.21 -11.17
CA ASP A 3 -14.03 -8.88 -11.61
C ASP A 3 -12.79 -8.46 -10.83
N ALA A 4 -12.05 -9.44 -10.24
CA ALA A 4 -10.88 -9.18 -9.45
C ALA A 4 -9.72 -8.66 -10.30
N LEU A 5 -9.14 -7.52 -9.89
CA LEU A 5 -7.91 -7.00 -10.48
C LEU A 5 -6.68 -7.82 -10.07
N LEU A 6 -6.63 -8.22 -8.80
CA LEU A 6 -5.59 -9.06 -8.22
C LEU A 6 -6.22 -10.27 -7.57
N GLU A 7 -5.76 -11.47 -7.91
CA GLU A 7 -6.12 -12.73 -7.29
C GLU A 7 -4.86 -13.38 -6.71
N VAL A 8 -4.91 -13.71 -5.43
CA VAL A 8 -3.83 -14.39 -4.69
C VAL A 8 -4.34 -15.73 -4.20
N LYS A 9 -3.67 -16.84 -4.55
CA LYS A 9 -4.07 -18.20 -4.18
C LYS A 9 -2.89 -18.98 -3.62
N GLY A 10 -3.05 -19.47 -2.40
CA GLY A 10 -2.09 -20.37 -1.76
C GLY A 10 -0.69 -19.79 -1.67
N LEU A 11 -0.56 -18.45 -1.47
CA LEU A 11 0.72 -17.78 -1.45
C LEU A 11 1.50 -18.17 -0.19
N ASN A 12 2.69 -18.73 -0.39
CA ASN A 12 3.66 -19.03 0.64
C ASN A 12 4.93 -18.22 0.38
N GLY A 13 5.52 -17.68 1.44
CA GLY A 13 6.71 -16.83 1.33
C GLY A 13 7.75 -17.15 2.38
N TYR A 14 9.03 -17.12 1.98
CA TYR A 14 10.14 -17.60 2.80
C TYR A 14 11.30 -16.60 2.83
N TYR A 15 11.94 -16.47 4.01
CA TYR A 15 13.27 -15.90 4.19
C TYR A 15 14.22 -17.00 4.68
N GLY A 16 15.05 -17.53 3.77
CA GLY A 16 15.83 -18.74 4.05
C GLY A 16 14.92 -19.90 4.44
N SER A 17 15.08 -20.44 5.65
CA SER A 17 14.23 -21.50 6.20
C SER A 17 12.96 -21.00 6.91
N ALA A 18 12.84 -19.71 7.15
CA ALA A 18 11.69 -19.15 7.86
C ALA A 18 10.49 -19.04 6.92
N HIS A 19 9.39 -19.78 7.22
CA HIS A 19 8.12 -19.74 6.51
C HIS A 19 7.27 -18.60 7.07
N VAL A 20 7.27 -17.45 6.40
CA VAL A 20 6.64 -16.21 6.90
C VAL A 20 5.22 -16.04 6.39
N LEU A 21 4.95 -16.33 5.10
CA LEU A 21 3.60 -16.34 4.56
C LEU A 21 3.15 -17.79 4.40
N GLN A 22 1.94 -18.09 4.87
CA GLN A 22 1.44 -19.45 4.99
C GLN A 22 0.04 -19.55 4.37
N ASP A 23 -0.04 -20.03 3.12
CA ASP A 23 -1.28 -20.31 2.41
C ASP A 23 -2.22 -19.09 2.34
N VAL A 24 -1.64 -17.92 2.02
CA VAL A 24 -2.39 -16.65 1.93
C VAL A 24 -3.21 -16.63 0.63
N SER A 25 -4.52 -16.41 0.77
CA SER A 25 -5.44 -16.34 -0.37
C SER A 25 -6.44 -15.20 -0.18
N PHE A 26 -6.59 -14.33 -1.20
CA PHE A 26 -7.56 -13.23 -1.23
C PHE A 26 -7.67 -12.65 -2.64
N GLU A 27 -8.67 -11.79 -2.85
CA GLU A 27 -8.87 -11.06 -4.10
C GLU A 27 -9.01 -9.55 -3.82
N VAL A 28 -8.54 -8.73 -4.76
CA VAL A 28 -8.72 -7.27 -4.78
C VAL A 28 -9.46 -6.90 -6.05
N GLY A 29 -10.58 -6.21 -5.91
CA GLY A 29 -11.36 -5.62 -7.01
C GLY A 29 -11.10 -4.12 -7.18
N ASP A 30 -12.13 -3.41 -7.61
CA ASP A 30 -12.10 -1.96 -7.74
C ASP A 30 -12.21 -1.25 -6.37
N GLU A 31 -12.89 -1.86 -5.42
CA GLU A 31 -13.05 -1.33 -4.07
C GLU A 31 -11.76 -1.47 -3.26
N PRO A 32 -11.44 -0.47 -2.40
CA PRO A 32 -10.30 -0.55 -1.50
C PRO A 32 -10.37 -1.78 -0.57
N LEU A 33 -9.23 -2.47 -0.42
CA LEU A 33 -9.05 -3.55 0.53
C LEU A 33 -7.98 -3.17 1.54
N ALA A 34 -8.23 -3.34 2.83
CA ALA A 34 -7.20 -3.24 3.85
C ALA A 34 -6.81 -4.60 4.42
N ILE A 35 -5.51 -4.81 4.60
CA ILE A 35 -4.94 -5.94 5.34
C ILE A 35 -4.34 -5.39 6.62
N ILE A 36 -4.94 -5.75 7.76
CA ILE A 36 -4.56 -5.26 9.07
C ILE A 36 -3.89 -6.36 9.89
N GLY A 37 -3.01 -5.95 10.80
CA GLY A 37 -2.34 -6.87 11.71
C GLY A 37 -1.21 -6.19 12.47
N ARG A 38 -0.77 -6.82 13.56
CA ARG A 38 0.36 -6.33 14.37
C ARG A 38 1.67 -6.35 13.59
N ASN A 39 2.68 -5.65 14.11
CA ASN A 39 4.04 -5.75 13.57
C ASN A 39 4.56 -7.19 13.64
N GLY A 40 5.30 -7.60 12.61
CA GLY A 40 5.83 -8.96 12.50
C GLY A 40 4.86 -10.02 11.99
N MET A 41 3.60 -9.67 11.67
CA MET A 41 2.61 -10.64 11.17
C MET A 41 2.79 -11.04 9.70
N GLY A 42 3.76 -10.49 8.99
CA GLY A 42 4.04 -10.84 7.59
C GLY A 42 3.53 -9.85 6.55
N LYS A 43 2.95 -8.71 6.97
CA LYS A 43 2.33 -7.71 6.08
C LYS A 43 3.27 -7.20 4.99
N SER A 44 4.44 -6.64 5.36
CA SER A 44 5.44 -6.16 4.38
C SER A 44 6.02 -7.30 3.55
N THR A 45 6.11 -8.52 4.11
CA THR A 45 6.50 -9.71 3.36
C THR A 45 5.50 -10.04 2.27
N LEU A 46 4.20 -9.88 2.55
CA LEU A 46 3.14 -10.01 1.55
C LEU A 46 3.32 -8.98 0.42
N CYS A 47 3.51 -7.71 0.75
CA CYS A 47 3.80 -6.68 -0.26
C CYS A 47 5.01 -7.06 -1.13
N HIS A 48 6.09 -7.52 -0.51
CA HIS A 48 7.30 -7.95 -1.24
C HIS A 48 7.03 -9.17 -2.13
N ALA A 49 6.23 -10.13 -1.69
CA ALA A 49 5.87 -11.30 -2.50
C ALA A 49 5.03 -10.90 -3.73
N LEU A 50 4.02 -10.04 -3.55
CA LEU A 50 3.18 -9.53 -4.63
C LEU A 50 3.97 -8.75 -5.70
N LEU A 51 5.07 -8.12 -5.29
CA LEU A 51 5.91 -7.29 -6.16
C LEU A 51 7.13 -8.03 -6.72
N GLY A 52 7.27 -9.33 -6.47
CA GLY A 52 8.41 -10.12 -6.92
C GLY A 52 9.74 -9.72 -6.25
N LEU A 53 9.68 -9.09 -5.08
CA LEU A 53 10.84 -8.66 -4.28
C LEU A 53 11.27 -9.71 -3.25
N LEU A 54 10.44 -10.72 -3.01
CA LEU A 54 10.76 -11.83 -2.11
C LEU A 54 11.49 -12.92 -2.88
N GLY A 55 12.67 -13.32 -2.38
CA GLY A 55 13.55 -14.26 -3.09
C GLY A 55 13.00 -15.69 -3.20
N SER A 56 12.08 -16.09 -2.32
CA SER A 56 11.45 -17.41 -2.36
C SER A 56 9.96 -17.30 -2.01
N ALA A 57 9.11 -17.59 -2.98
CA ALA A 57 7.66 -17.64 -2.82
C ALA A 57 7.06 -18.70 -3.74
N THR A 58 5.94 -19.30 -3.33
CA THR A 58 5.16 -20.26 -4.11
C THR A 58 3.68 -19.93 -4.02
N GLY A 59 2.85 -20.49 -4.89
CA GLY A 59 1.43 -20.18 -5.03
C GLY A 59 1.16 -19.47 -6.35
N SER A 60 0.06 -18.75 -6.45
CA SER A 60 -0.31 -17.98 -7.63
C SER A 60 -0.67 -16.55 -7.25
N VAL A 61 -0.17 -15.59 -8.03
CA VAL A 61 -0.52 -14.17 -7.95
C VAL A 61 -0.90 -13.72 -9.35
N ARG A 62 -2.18 -13.55 -9.60
CA ARG A 62 -2.69 -13.13 -10.92
C ARG A 62 -3.14 -11.68 -10.87
N PHE A 63 -2.61 -10.88 -11.75
CA PHE A 63 -3.00 -9.48 -11.92
C PHE A 63 -3.53 -9.25 -13.33
N LEU A 64 -4.77 -8.75 -13.47
CA LEU A 64 -5.45 -8.63 -14.75
C LEU A 64 -5.38 -9.94 -15.54
N GLU A 65 -5.74 -11.04 -14.92
CA GLU A 65 -5.74 -12.42 -15.45
C GLU A 65 -4.35 -12.97 -15.84
N ARG A 66 -3.25 -12.23 -15.60
CA ARG A 66 -1.88 -12.65 -15.92
C ARG A 66 -1.15 -13.12 -14.67
N GLU A 67 -0.46 -14.24 -14.76
CA GLU A 67 0.37 -14.73 -13.66
C GLU A 67 1.60 -13.83 -13.46
N MET A 68 1.77 -13.36 -12.22
CA MET A 68 2.87 -12.50 -11.79
C MET A 68 3.91 -13.25 -10.95
N MET A 69 3.56 -14.44 -10.41
CA MET A 69 4.53 -15.23 -9.66
C MET A 69 5.75 -15.56 -10.50
N GLY A 70 6.94 -15.30 -9.93
CA GLY A 70 8.21 -15.50 -10.62
C GLY A 70 8.57 -14.42 -11.67
N GLN A 71 7.71 -13.43 -11.89
CA GLN A 71 8.06 -12.30 -12.75
C GLN A 71 8.99 -11.33 -12.02
N PRO A 72 9.95 -10.73 -12.70
CA PRO A 72 10.83 -9.73 -12.09
C PRO A 72 10.06 -8.44 -11.75
N PRO A 73 10.45 -7.70 -10.69
CA PRO A 73 9.72 -6.52 -10.19
C PRO A 73 9.38 -5.47 -11.25
N HIS A 74 10.29 -5.24 -12.20
CA HIS A 74 10.06 -4.26 -13.27
C HIS A 74 8.93 -4.65 -14.23
N ARG A 75 8.66 -5.96 -14.43
CA ARG A 75 7.52 -6.45 -15.22
C ARG A 75 6.21 -6.30 -14.47
N ILE A 76 6.23 -6.60 -13.17
CA ILE A 76 5.08 -6.44 -12.27
C ILE A 76 4.67 -4.96 -12.21
N ALA A 77 5.62 -4.07 -11.96
CA ALA A 77 5.37 -2.63 -12.01
C ALA A 77 4.88 -2.17 -13.40
N SER A 78 5.41 -2.81 -14.47
CA SER A 78 5.00 -2.53 -15.85
C SER A 78 3.59 -3.01 -16.16
N ALA A 79 3.09 -4.02 -15.47
CA ALA A 79 1.72 -4.48 -15.61
C ALA A 79 0.71 -3.51 -14.99
N GLY A 80 1.14 -2.62 -14.08
CA GLY A 80 0.31 -1.60 -13.46
C GLY A 80 0.16 -1.72 -11.95
N LEU A 81 1.03 -2.47 -11.26
CA LEU A 81 1.11 -2.45 -9.81
C LEU A 81 2.03 -1.30 -9.36
N GLY A 82 1.47 -0.32 -8.65
CA GLY A 82 2.22 0.73 -7.97
C GLY A 82 2.50 0.36 -6.53
N PHE A 83 3.58 0.88 -5.96
CA PHE A 83 3.97 0.57 -4.58
C PHE A 83 4.45 1.79 -3.82
N VAL A 84 3.89 1.98 -2.64
CA VAL A 84 4.37 2.92 -1.62
C VAL A 84 4.96 2.08 -0.48
N PRO A 85 6.28 2.00 -0.35
CA PRO A 85 6.92 1.18 0.68
C PRO A 85 6.87 1.84 2.05
N GLN A 86 6.90 1.03 3.10
CA GLN A 86 7.18 1.47 4.47
C GLN A 86 8.51 2.24 4.52
N GLY A 87 8.55 3.31 5.31
CA GLY A 87 9.75 4.13 5.51
C GLY A 87 10.08 5.04 4.32
N ARG A 88 9.11 5.30 3.41
CA ARG A 88 9.14 6.32 2.33
C ARG A 88 10.21 6.11 1.25
N ARG A 89 11.39 5.60 1.59
CA ARG A 89 12.54 5.24 0.73
C ARG A 89 12.85 6.30 -0.34
N LEU A 90 13.06 7.53 0.11
CA LEU A 90 13.50 8.65 -0.73
C LEU A 90 15.02 8.63 -0.93
N PHE A 91 15.48 9.24 -2.01
CA PHE A 91 16.89 9.53 -2.24
C PHE A 91 17.25 10.87 -1.56
N PRO A 92 18.08 10.88 -0.50
CA PRO A 92 18.33 12.09 0.28
C PRO A 92 18.88 13.27 -0.52
N SER A 93 19.67 12.98 -1.56
CA SER A 93 20.33 13.97 -2.41
C SER A 93 19.47 14.51 -3.54
N LEU A 94 18.38 13.86 -3.89
CA LEU A 94 17.49 14.32 -4.96
C LEU A 94 16.46 15.31 -4.43
N THR A 95 16.21 16.36 -5.20
CA THR A 95 15.11 17.31 -4.95
C THR A 95 13.76 16.66 -5.23
N VAL A 96 12.67 17.28 -4.79
CA VAL A 96 11.30 16.85 -5.10
C VAL A 96 11.11 16.67 -6.62
N ASP A 97 11.51 17.69 -7.39
CA ASP A 97 11.33 17.66 -8.84
C ASP A 97 12.16 16.55 -9.52
N GLU A 98 13.38 16.30 -9.07
CA GLU A 98 14.21 15.21 -9.56
C GLU A 98 13.63 13.83 -9.24
N HIS A 99 13.08 13.64 -8.02
CA HIS A 99 12.37 12.41 -7.68
C HIS A 99 11.20 12.13 -8.62
N LEU A 100 10.39 13.16 -8.93
CA LEU A 100 9.24 13.00 -9.82
C LEU A 100 9.67 12.77 -11.26
N ARG A 101 10.68 13.49 -11.76
CA ARG A 101 11.22 13.31 -13.12
C ARG A 101 11.85 11.93 -13.33
N LEU A 102 12.49 11.37 -12.30
CA LEU A 102 13.10 10.03 -12.37
C LEU A 102 12.06 8.96 -12.72
N VAL A 103 10.83 9.12 -12.22
CA VAL A 103 9.74 8.15 -12.40
C VAL A 103 8.82 8.53 -13.56
N ALA A 104 8.66 9.82 -13.85
CA ALA A 104 7.75 10.34 -14.89
C ALA A 104 8.12 9.93 -16.34
N GLY A 105 9.12 9.04 -16.50
CA GLY A 105 9.62 8.65 -17.80
C GLY A 105 8.57 8.00 -18.71
N ARG A 106 8.72 8.26 -19.99
CA ARG A 106 8.38 7.56 -21.25
C ARG A 106 7.07 6.73 -21.40
N ARG A 107 6.20 6.56 -20.38
CA ARG A 107 4.95 5.82 -20.55
C ARG A 107 3.84 6.72 -21.08
N ASN A 108 3.30 6.36 -22.23
CA ASN A 108 2.11 6.97 -22.82
C ASN A 108 0.85 6.41 -22.11
N GLY A 109 -0.14 7.27 -21.84
CA GLY A 109 -1.38 6.87 -21.20
C GLY A 109 -1.45 7.41 -19.77
N LYS A 110 -2.00 8.58 -19.57
CA LYS A 110 -1.34 9.52 -18.67
C LYS A 110 -2.37 10.19 -17.82
N ARG A 111 -2.97 9.37 -16.95
CA ARG A 111 -3.79 9.89 -15.88
C ARG A 111 -2.92 10.73 -14.92
N TRP A 112 -1.73 10.21 -14.56
CA TRP A 112 -0.81 10.87 -13.65
C TRP A 112 0.38 11.45 -14.39
N THR A 113 0.49 12.78 -14.34
CA THR A 113 1.61 13.56 -14.86
C THR A 113 2.26 14.34 -13.72
N PRO A 114 3.51 14.80 -13.83
CA PRO A 114 4.11 15.68 -12.83
C PRO A 114 3.24 16.90 -12.50
N GLN A 115 2.60 17.49 -13.51
CA GLN A 115 1.71 18.63 -13.32
C GLN A 115 0.51 18.25 -12.41
N ARG A 116 -0.17 17.15 -12.70
CA ARG A 116 -1.31 16.69 -11.90
C ARG A 116 -0.90 16.27 -10.48
N VAL A 117 0.29 15.70 -10.33
CA VAL A 117 0.84 15.39 -9.01
C VAL A 117 1.07 16.66 -8.19
N TYR A 118 1.57 17.74 -8.79
CA TYR A 118 1.72 19.02 -8.10
C TYR A 118 0.38 19.70 -7.77
N GLU A 119 -0.64 19.49 -8.58
CA GLU A 119 -2.02 19.94 -8.28
C GLU A 119 -2.60 19.18 -7.09
N LEU A 120 -2.36 17.85 -7.01
CA LEU A 120 -2.78 17.02 -5.87
C LEU A 120 -1.99 17.33 -4.58
N PHE A 121 -0.71 17.66 -4.71
CA PHE A 121 0.19 17.93 -3.58
C PHE A 121 0.80 19.34 -3.67
N PRO A 122 0.04 20.42 -3.38
CA PRO A 122 0.53 21.79 -3.49
C PRO A 122 1.80 22.06 -2.66
N ARG A 123 1.90 21.47 -1.45
CA ARG A 123 3.08 21.57 -0.61
C ARG A 123 4.35 21.04 -1.28
N LEU A 124 4.23 19.99 -2.11
CA LEU A 124 5.37 19.52 -2.91
C LEU A 124 5.70 20.47 -4.07
N ALA A 125 4.70 21.13 -4.63
CA ALA A 125 4.90 22.16 -5.66
C ALA A 125 5.73 23.32 -5.14
N ASP A 126 5.47 23.77 -3.89
CA ASP A 126 6.23 24.85 -3.22
C ASP A 126 7.65 24.43 -2.87
N ARG A 127 7.90 23.12 -2.78
CA ARG A 127 9.18 22.51 -2.36
C ARG A 127 9.97 21.88 -3.48
N LYS A 128 9.68 22.18 -4.75
CA LYS A 128 10.31 21.53 -5.94
C LYS A 128 11.82 21.41 -5.89
N GLY A 129 12.49 22.46 -5.42
CA GLY A 129 13.95 22.52 -5.33
C GLY A 129 14.54 22.00 -4.02
N ILE A 130 13.73 21.55 -3.08
CA ILE A 130 14.17 21.06 -1.76
C ILE A 130 14.55 19.59 -1.85
N GLY A 131 15.68 19.23 -1.25
CA GLY A 131 16.16 17.84 -1.19
C GLY A 131 15.29 16.97 -0.28
N GLY A 132 15.15 15.67 -0.63
CA GLY A 132 14.29 14.73 0.09
C GLY A 132 14.59 14.62 1.59
N ALA A 133 15.85 14.81 2.01
CA ALA A 133 16.24 14.78 3.41
C ALA A 133 15.77 16.02 4.22
N GLN A 134 15.40 17.10 3.55
CA GLN A 134 14.99 18.37 4.17
C GLN A 134 13.46 18.49 4.30
N LEU A 135 12.72 17.53 3.76
CA LEU A 135 11.27 17.47 3.84
C LEU A 135 10.82 16.98 5.22
N SER A 136 9.70 17.50 5.71
CA SER A 136 9.00 16.93 6.86
C SER A 136 8.56 15.49 6.60
N GLY A 137 8.26 14.72 7.64
CA GLY A 137 7.79 13.36 7.50
C GLY A 137 6.54 13.22 6.63
N GLY A 138 5.60 14.17 6.75
CA GLY A 138 4.40 14.21 5.90
C GLY A 138 4.72 14.52 4.44
N GLU A 139 5.57 15.52 4.18
CA GLU A 139 6.01 15.85 2.81
C GLU A 139 6.75 14.69 2.15
N GLN A 140 7.58 13.97 2.92
CA GLN A 140 8.25 12.76 2.45
C GLN A 140 7.26 11.65 2.08
N GLN A 141 6.21 11.47 2.88
CA GLN A 141 5.17 10.48 2.61
C GLN A 141 4.37 10.86 1.34
N MET A 142 3.98 12.13 1.22
CA MET A 142 3.30 12.61 0.01
C MET A 142 4.18 12.46 -1.23
N LEU A 143 5.50 12.68 -1.12
CA LEU A 143 6.43 12.45 -2.23
C LEU A 143 6.56 10.97 -2.59
N ALA A 144 6.52 10.06 -1.61
CA ALA A 144 6.52 8.61 -1.88
C ALA A 144 5.25 8.18 -2.65
N ILE A 145 4.08 8.68 -2.24
CA ILE A 145 2.80 8.46 -2.94
C ILE A 145 2.86 9.07 -4.35
N ALA A 146 3.29 10.32 -4.48
CA ALA A 146 3.45 11.01 -5.75
C ALA A 146 4.28 10.22 -6.77
N ARG A 147 5.41 9.66 -6.31
CA ARG A 147 6.27 8.78 -7.13
C ARG A 147 5.53 7.52 -7.59
N ALA A 148 4.78 6.88 -6.69
CA ALA A 148 4.00 5.69 -7.04
C ALA A 148 2.91 6.03 -8.06
N LEU A 149 2.20 7.15 -7.92
CA LEU A 149 1.18 7.60 -8.86
C LEU A 149 1.74 7.87 -10.27
N LEU A 150 2.95 8.42 -10.38
CA LEU A 150 3.60 8.66 -11.68
C LEU A 150 3.93 7.38 -12.47
N THR A 151 3.87 6.20 -11.84
CA THR A 151 3.91 4.93 -12.57
C THR A 151 2.59 4.63 -13.29
N ASN A 152 1.55 5.45 -13.08
CA ASN A 152 0.19 5.26 -13.59
C ASN A 152 -0.39 3.88 -13.23
N PRO A 153 -0.47 3.54 -11.94
CA PRO A 153 -0.90 2.22 -11.50
C PRO A 153 -2.39 2.01 -11.73
N ARG A 154 -2.77 0.74 -11.97
CA ARG A 154 -4.15 0.25 -11.91
C ARG A 154 -4.51 -0.15 -10.47
N LEU A 155 -3.54 -0.73 -9.75
CA LEU A 155 -3.63 -1.06 -8.32
C LEU A 155 -2.45 -0.41 -7.60
N LEU A 156 -2.74 0.38 -6.57
CA LEU A 156 -1.74 0.98 -5.70
C LEU A 156 -1.69 0.22 -4.38
N ILE A 157 -0.54 -0.40 -4.12
CA ILE A 157 -0.25 -1.09 -2.86
C ILE A 157 0.48 -0.11 -1.94
N MET A 158 0.01 0.05 -0.70
CA MET A 158 0.64 0.91 0.31
C MET A 158 0.94 0.11 1.58
N ASP A 159 2.21 0.13 1.98
CA ASP A 159 2.73 -0.59 3.15
C ASP A 159 2.95 0.38 4.30
N GLU A 160 2.05 0.35 5.29
CA GLU A 160 2.01 1.18 6.49
C GLU A 160 2.22 2.69 6.21
N PRO A 161 1.40 3.29 5.31
CA PRO A 161 1.61 4.66 4.87
C PRO A 161 1.42 5.70 5.99
N SER A 162 0.74 5.36 7.09
CA SER A 162 0.51 6.25 8.22
C SER A 162 1.62 6.21 9.28
N GLU A 163 2.58 5.26 9.17
CA GLU A 163 3.60 5.06 10.19
C GLU A 163 4.46 6.31 10.44
N GLY A 164 4.58 6.67 11.72
CA GLY A 164 5.42 7.79 12.16
C GLY A 164 4.97 9.17 11.65
N LEU A 165 3.70 9.32 11.27
CA LEU A 165 3.10 10.59 10.93
C LEU A 165 2.38 11.23 12.13
N ALA A 166 2.38 12.56 12.20
CA ALA A 166 1.57 13.29 13.15
C ALA A 166 0.07 13.16 12.81
N PRO A 167 -0.84 13.22 13.80
CA PRO A 167 -2.28 13.04 13.58
C PRO A 167 -2.86 13.89 12.45
N THR A 168 -2.54 15.15 12.38
CA THR A 168 -3.00 16.06 11.31
C THR A 168 -2.52 15.66 9.92
N VAL A 169 -1.34 15.05 9.82
CA VAL A 169 -0.80 14.54 8.55
C VAL A 169 -1.47 13.23 8.16
N VAL A 170 -1.88 12.42 9.14
CA VAL A 170 -2.69 11.21 8.90
C VAL A 170 -4.06 11.58 8.33
N GLU A 171 -4.70 12.64 8.81
CA GLU A 171 -5.95 13.15 8.24
C GLU A 171 -5.78 13.59 6.78
N ASP A 172 -4.72 14.36 6.48
CA ASP A 172 -4.36 14.76 5.11
C ASP A 172 -4.11 13.52 4.20
N LEU A 173 -3.43 12.50 4.75
CA LEU A 173 -3.19 11.22 4.05
C LEU A 173 -4.50 10.51 3.73
N ILE A 174 -5.39 10.35 4.71
CA ILE A 174 -6.70 9.71 4.54
C ILE A 174 -7.50 10.43 3.45
N ALA A 175 -7.60 11.76 3.53
CA ALA A 175 -8.31 12.56 2.55
C ALA A 175 -7.74 12.36 1.12
N THR A 176 -6.41 12.37 1.00
CA THR A 176 -5.73 12.16 -0.27
C THR A 176 -6.01 10.77 -0.85
N VAL A 177 -5.83 9.72 -0.03
CA VAL A 177 -5.98 8.32 -0.49
C VAL A 177 -7.43 8.02 -0.83
N ARG A 178 -8.40 8.56 -0.07
CA ARG A 178 -9.83 8.47 -0.38
C ARG A 178 -10.14 9.12 -1.72
N GLY A 179 -9.62 10.32 -1.98
CA GLY A 179 -9.77 10.98 -3.28
C GLY A 179 -9.20 10.17 -4.45
N LEU A 180 -8.09 9.43 -4.24
CA LEU A 180 -7.55 8.52 -5.25
C LEU A 180 -8.49 7.36 -5.56
N ALA A 181 -9.13 6.78 -4.52
CA ALA A 181 -10.13 5.73 -4.67
C ALA A 181 -11.38 6.23 -5.42
N ASP A 182 -11.91 7.38 -5.01
CA ASP A 182 -13.07 8.02 -5.64
C ASP A 182 -12.83 8.32 -7.12
N GLU A 183 -11.59 8.60 -7.48
CA GLU A 183 -11.18 8.76 -8.88
C GLU A 183 -10.94 7.41 -9.59
N GLY A 184 -11.22 6.26 -8.97
CA GLY A 184 -11.11 4.92 -9.55
C GLY A 184 -9.68 4.37 -9.57
N THR A 185 -8.81 4.71 -8.62
CA THR A 185 -7.57 4.00 -8.36
C THR A 185 -7.87 2.88 -7.37
N SER A 186 -7.69 1.62 -7.78
CA SER A 186 -7.86 0.50 -6.85
C SER A 186 -6.73 0.50 -5.80
N LEU A 187 -7.06 0.17 -4.56
CA LEU A 187 -6.15 0.27 -3.43
C LEU A 187 -6.03 -1.06 -2.68
N LEU A 188 -4.80 -1.45 -2.38
CA LEU A 188 -4.50 -2.46 -1.36
C LEU A 188 -3.69 -1.76 -0.27
N LEU A 189 -4.33 -1.55 0.86
CA LEU A 189 -3.73 -0.93 2.03
C LEU A 189 -3.24 -2.02 2.99
N VAL A 190 -2.02 -1.92 3.46
CA VAL A 190 -1.48 -2.76 4.52
C VAL A 190 -1.18 -1.86 5.69
N GLU A 191 -1.83 -2.10 6.84
CA GLU A 191 -1.80 -1.17 7.97
C GLU A 191 -1.77 -1.87 9.34
N GLN A 192 -1.27 -1.16 10.33
CA GLN A 192 -1.41 -1.50 11.74
C GLN A 192 -2.40 -0.56 12.42
N ASN A 193 -2.53 0.66 11.92
CA ASN A 193 -3.45 1.66 12.48
C ASN A 193 -4.87 1.35 12.03
N LEU A 194 -5.70 0.87 12.98
CA LEU A 194 -7.09 0.51 12.73
C LEU A 194 -7.89 1.68 12.16
N GLY A 195 -7.79 2.87 12.78
CA GLY A 195 -8.55 4.04 12.35
C GLY A 195 -8.22 4.48 10.92
N VAL A 196 -6.98 4.31 10.46
CA VAL A 196 -6.60 4.56 9.07
C VAL A 196 -7.18 3.50 8.15
N ALA A 197 -7.08 2.22 8.51
CA ALA A 197 -7.57 1.12 7.70
C ALA A 197 -9.10 1.21 7.50
N THR A 198 -9.87 1.38 8.58
CA THR A 198 -11.35 1.48 8.53
C THR A 198 -11.83 2.77 7.84
N SER A 199 -11.04 3.85 7.92
CA SER A 199 -11.34 5.08 7.19
C SER A 199 -11.19 4.96 5.67
N LEU A 200 -10.38 4.01 5.17
CA LEU A 200 -10.00 3.92 3.75
C LEU A 200 -10.59 2.72 3.02
N ALA A 201 -10.96 1.67 3.73
CA ALA A 201 -11.53 0.46 3.15
C ALA A 201 -12.63 -0.08 4.04
N ASP A 202 -13.76 -0.47 3.46
CA ASP A 202 -14.80 -1.19 4.21
C ASP A 202 -14.39 -2.65 4.43
N ARG A 203 -13.87 -3.29 3.40
CA ARG A 203 -13.41 -4.69 3.46
C ARG A 203 -12.06 -4.80 4.15
N GLN A 204 -12.01 -5.58 5.23
CA GLN A 204 -10.84 -5.76 6.08
C GLN A 204 -10.41 -7.23 6.13
N LEU A 205 -9.15 -7.51 5.85
CA LEU A 205 -8.54 -8.83 6.11
C LEU A 205 -7.62 -8.72 7.31
N VAL A 206 -7.77 -9.63 8.25
CA VAL A 206 -6.94 -9.69 9.45
C VAL A 206 -5.80 -10.68 9.24
N MET A 207 -4.57 -10.20 9.27
CA MET A 207 -3.37 -11.04 9.13
C MET A 207 -2.77 -11.37 10.50
N VAL A 208 -2.62 -12.67 10.77
CA VAL A 208 -1.99 -13.19 11.99
C VAL A 208 -0.99 -14.28 11.62
N ALA A 209 0.25 -14.15 12.08
CA ALA A 209 1.31 -15.15 11.87
C ALA A 209 1.42 -15.65 10.41
N GLY A 210 1.36 -14.71 9.47
CA GLY A 210 1.52 -15.00 8.03
C GLY A 210 0.30 -15.61 7.34
N ARG A 211 -0.87 -15.61 7.97
CA ARG A 211 -2.15 -16.14 7.43
C ARG A 211 -3.23 -15.07 7.46
N ILE A 212 -4.20 -15.16 6.58
CA ILE A 212 -5.45 -14.45 6.74
C ILE A 212 -6.29 -15.21 7.76
N ALA A 213 -6.47 -14.61 8.94
CA ALA A 213 -7.16 -15.22 10.07
C ALA A 213 -8.66 -14.93 10.05
N ALA A 214 -9.06 -13.79 9.49
CA ALA A 214 -10.46 -13.37 9.36
C ALA A 214 -10.63 -12.40 8.20
N GLU A 215 -11.83 -12.34 7.66
CA GLU A 215 -12.33 -11.31 6.78
C GLU A 215 -13.56 -10.69 7.45
N THR A 216 -13.64 -9.36 7.48
CA THR A 216 -14.68 -8.60 8.17
C THR A 216 -14.88 -7.25 7.49
N THR A 217 -15.82 -6.46 7.96
CA THR A 217 -16.03 -5.07 7.54
C THR A 217 -15.44 -4.09 8.53
N ALA A 218 -15.24 -2.84 8.10
CA ALA A 218 -14.80 -1.75 8.97
C ALA A 218 -15.75 -1.58 10.17
N ALA A 219 -17.06 -1.57 9.92
CA ALA A 219 -18.08 -1.40 10.94
C ALA A 219 -18.09 -2.55 11.97
N GLU A 220 -17.99 -3.81 11.51
CA GLU A 220 -17.93 -4.97 12.41
C GLU A 220 -16.67 -4.92 13.28
N LEU A 221 -15.54 -4.58 12.69
CA LEU A 221 -14.26 -4.51 13.40
C LEU A 221 -14.24 -3.38 14.43
N GLU A 222 -14.83 -2.22 14.11
CA GLU A 222 -14.96 -1.09 15.06
C GLU A 222 -15.92 -1.41 16.21
N ALA A 223 -16.96 -2.22 15.96
CA ALA A 223 -17.94 -2.63 16.96
C ALA A 223 -17.47 -3.79 17.86
N ASP A 224 -16.32 -4.44 17.56
CA ASP A 224 -15.81 -5.59 18.32
C ASP A 224 -14.45 -5.30 18.99
N PRO A 225 -14.46 -4.75 20.25
CA PRO A 225 -13.23 -4.49 21.00
C PRO A 225 -12.42 -5.76 21.31
N GLU A 226 -13.08 -6.93 21.44
CA GLU A 226 -12.38 -8.19 21.70
C GLU A 226 -11.57 -8.62 20.46
N ALA A 227 -12.14 -8.49 19.27
CA ALA A 227 -11.42 -8.73 18.02
C ALA A 227 -10.25 -7.74 17.86
N GLN A 228 -10.46 -6.45 18.15
CA GLN A 228 -9.39 -5.44 18.12
C GLN A 228 -8.25 -5.80 19.07
N GLN A 229 -8.57 -6.17 20.30
CA GLN A 229 -7.57 -6.61 21.29
C GLN A 229 -6.85 -7.89 20.83
N ARG A 230 -7.60 -8.88 20.38
CA ARG A 230 -7.08 -10.19 19.96
C ARG A 230 -6.15 -10.09 18.75
N TYR A 231 -6.52 -9.32 17.73
CA TYR A 231 -5.82 -9.28 16.45
C TYR A 231 -4.81 -8.14 16.35
N LEU A 232 -5.10 -6.99 16.95
CA LEU A 232 -4.30 -5.78 16.82
C LEU A 232 -3.60 -5.41 18.14
N GLY A 233 -4.03 -5.99 19.26
CA GLY A 233 -3.50 -5.66 20.59
C GLY A 233 -3.92 -4.25 21.06
N VAL A 234 -4.96 -3.67 20.47
CA VAL A 234 -5.52 -2.39 20.88
C VAL A 234 -6.38 -2.65 22.12
N VAL A 235 -6.03 -2.02 23.23
CA VAL A 235 -6.88 -2.01 24.43
C VAL A 235 -7.91 -0.91 24.23
N ALA A 236 -9.20 -1.24 24.36
CA ALA A 236 -10.24 -0.22 24.37
C ALA A 236 -9.91 0.78 25.49
N THR A 237 -9.58 2.00 25.14
CA THR A 237 -9.52 3.11 26.08
C THR A 237 -10.96 3.42 26.47
N GLU A 238 -11.35 3.03 27.69
CA GLU A 238 -12.58 3.53 28.30
C GLU A 238 -12.48 5.07 28.30
N GLY A 239 -13.37 5.72 27.53
CA GLY A 239 -13.53 7.16 27.46
C GLY A 239 -14.43 7.69 28.59
#